data_e84fd0bf08f8cb13207ef96ae91550cb
#
_entry.id   e84fd0bf08f8cb13207ef96ae91550cb
#
_cell.length_a   1.000
_cell.length_b   1.000
_cell.length_c   1.000
_cell.angle_alpha   90.00
_cell.angle_beta   90.00
_cell.angle_gamma   90.00
#
_symmetry.space_group_name_H-M   'P 1'
#
loop_
_entity.id
_entity.type
_entity.pdbx_description
1 polymer ?
#
loop_
_entity_poly.entity_id
_entity_poly.type
_entity_poly.pdbx_seq_one_letter_code
_entity_poly.pdbx_strand_id
1 'polypeptide(L)'
;MFKLVKSNYDKEDGVSFVEIQTDYGNFCDYSFLSPDDKDVASSFLGCELAEYRATIQYFEKCLVRVNIQINCLEDLKTRLGHKEPALEKRLKQYKDYKKEITGNIKSLKEVINNKLENRLVIIDHMKKLKEKKTEE
;
A
#
# COMPACT_ATOMS: atom_id res chain seq x y z
N MET A 1 -4.06 14.06 -1.26
CA MET A 1 -3.25 14.08 -0.02
C MET A 1 -3.83 13.12 1.00
N PHE A 2 -3.01 12.39 1.70
CA PHE A 2 -3.47 11.49 2.76
C PHE A 2 -2.68 11.72 4.04
N LYS A 3 -3.32 11.41 5.17
CA LYS A 3 -2.77 11.65 6.50
C LYS A 3 -2.99 10.42 7.37
N LEU A 4 -1.98 10.05 8.14
CA LEU A 4 -2.11 9.02 9.16
C LEU A 4 -3.02 9.53 10.28
N VAL A 5 -4.13 8.85 10.52
CA VAL A 5 -5.11 9.26 11.54
C VAL A 5 -4.93 8.44 12.81
N LYS A 6 -4.70 7.13 12.65
CA LYS A 6 -4.64 6.22 13.77
C LYS A 6 -3.64 5.10 13.49
N SER A 7 -2.82 4.80 14.49
CA SER A 7 -1.93 3.66 14.48
C SER A 7 -2.01 2.97 15.83
N ASN A 8 -2.26 1.68 15.85
CA ASN A 8 -2.43 0.92 17.09
C ASN A 8 -1.77 -0.45 16.96
N TYR A 9 -1.18 -0.91 18.04
CA TYR A 9 -0.52 -2.21 18.12
C TYR A 9 -1.07 -2.98 19.33
N ASP A 10 -1.65 -4.14 19.06
CA ASP A 10 -2.08 -5.06 20.11
C ASP A 10 -0.97 -6.07 20.35
N LYS A 11 -0.31 -5.95 21.48
CA LYS A 11 0.82 -6.78 21.86
C LYS A 11 0.43 -8.23 22.13
N GLU A 12 -0.77 -8.45 22.66
CA GLU A 12 -1.24 -9.80 22.99
C GLU A 12 -1.54 -10.63 21.75
N ASP A 13 -2.23 -10.02 20.77
CA ASP A 13 -2.63 -10.69 19.54
C ASP A 13 -1.60 -10.51 18.41
N GLY A 14 -0.62 -9.62 18.60
CA GLY A 14 0.37 -9.32 17.58
C GLY A 14 -0.20 -8.67 16.34
N VAL A 15 -1.21 -7.83 16.52
CA VAL A 15 -1.89 -7.13 15.42
C VAL A 15 -1.51 -5.66 15.41
N SER A 16 -1.12 -5.16 14.25
CA SER A 16 -0.91 -3.74 14.01
C SER A 16 -2.04 -3.23 13.10
N PHE A 17 -2.64 -2.12 13.47
CA PHE A 17 -3.75 -1.51 12.74
C PHE A 17 -3.42 -0.07 12.42
N VAL A 18 -3.73 0.36 11.19
CA VAL A 18 -3.50 1.72 10.73
C VAL A 18 -4.72 2.21 9.96
N GLU A 19 -5.11 3.45 10.22
CA GLU A 19 -6.13 4.17 9.46
C GLU A 19 -5.55 5.44 8.89
N ILE A 20 -5.73 5.67 7.60
CA ILE A 20 -5.32 6.88 6.90
C ILE A 20 -6.55 7.63 6.40
N GLN A 21 -6.47 8.95 6.43
CA GLN A 21 -7.51 9.83 5.89
C GLN A 21 -7.07 10.34 4.52
N THR A 22 -7.96 10.23 3.55
CA THR A 22 -7.69 10.63 2.16
C THR A 22 -8.83 11.45 1.59
N ASP A 23 -8.65 11.96 0.39
CA ASP A 23 -9.67 12.71 -0.36
C ASP A 23 -10.92 11.85 -0.67
N TYR A 24 -10.78 10.53 -0.67
CA TYR A 24 -11.85 9.58 -0.96
C TYR A 24 -12.36 8.84 0.28
N GLY A 25 -12.06 9.37 1.46
CA GLY A 25 -12.45 8.76 2.72
C GLY A 25 -11.30 8.11 3.45
N ASN A 26 -11.61 7.36 4.48
CA ASN A 26 -10.61 6.70 5.31
C ASN A 26 -10.38 5.27 4.83
N PHE A 27 -9.13 4.88 4.78
CA PHE A 27 -8.71 3.52 4.46
C PHE A 27 -7.93 2.96 5.63
N CYS A 28 -8.18 1.70 5.95
CA CYS A 28 -7.49 1.04 7.04
C CYS A 28 -7.01 -0.34 6.61
N ASP A 29 -5.93 -0.78 7.24
CA ASP A 29 -5.41 -2.11 7.05
C ASP A 29 -4.68 -2.55 8.32
N TYR A 30 -4.31 -3.81 8.36
CA TYR A 30 -3.66 -4.40 9.51
C TYR A 30 -2.59 -5.39 9.06
N SER A 31 -1.67 -5.71 9.96
CA SER A 31 -0.72 -6.79 9.78
C SER A 31 -0.71 -7.68 11.01
N PHE A 32 -0.54 -8.98 10.78
CA PHE A 32 -0.44 -9.95 11.85
C PHE A 32 1.00 -10.39 12.05
N LEU A 33 1.36 -10.60 13.31
CA LEU A 33 2.60 -11.24 13.68
C LEU A 33 2.32 -12.73 13.89
N SER A 34 3.18 -13.58 13.33
CA SER A 34 3.10 -15.02 13.61
C SER A 34 3.35 -15.26 15.10
N PRO A 35 2.61 -16.20 15.75
CA PRO A 35 2.86 -16.55 17.15
C PRO A 35 4.32 -16.94 17.43
N ASP A 36 5.00 -17.56 16.46
CA ASP A 36 6.39 -17.97 16.58
C ASP A 36 7.35 -16.78 16.62
N ASP A 37 6.92 -15.61 16.19
CA ASP A 37 7.74 -14.40 16.05
C ASP A 37 7.51 -13.38 17.16
N LYS A 38 6.68 -13.68 18.16
CA LYS A 38 6.33 -12.74 19.24
C LYS A 38 7.56 -12.20 19.97
N ASP A 39 8.60 -12.99 20.13
CA ASP A 39 9.82 -12.60 20.86
C ASP A 39 10.66 -11.58 20.10
N VAL A 40 10.45 -11.46 18.80
CA VAL A 40 11.20 -10.55 17.92
C VAL A 40 10.26 -9.52 17.26
N ALA A 41 9.08 -9.35 17.85
CA ALA A 41 8.03 -8.47 17.34
C ALA A 41 8.48 -7.01 17.28
N SER A 42 8.11 -6.33 16.21
CA SER A 42 8.29 -4.90 16.05
C SER A 42 6.94 -4.26 15.74
N SER A 43 6.43 -3.49 16.69
CA SER A 43 5.20 -2.71 16.48
C SER A 43 5.38 -1.67 15.38
N PHE A 44 6.59 -1.11 15.29
CA PHE A 44 6.93 -0.13 14.26
C PHE A 44 6.81 -0.75 12.86
N LEU A 45 7.41 -1.92 12.65
CA LEU A 45 7.34 -2.60 11.35
C LEU A 45 5.92 -3.01 11.00
N GLY A 46 5.18 -3.55 11.97
CA GLY A 46 3.78 -3.94 11.76
C GLY A 46 2.91 -2.76 11.34
N CYS A 47 3.03 -1.63 12.03
CA CYS A 47 2.29 -0.41 11.69
C CYS A 47 2.72 0.16 10.34
N GLU A 48 4.01 0.11 10.03
CA GLU A 48 4.53 0.56 8.74
C GLU A 48 3.96 -0.26 7.58
N LEU A 49 3.94 -1.59 7.72
CA LEU A 49 3.34 -2.48 6.71
C LEU A 49 1.85 -2.22 6.54
N ALA A 50 1.12 -2.03 7.63
CA ALA A 50 -0.31 -1.73 7.60
C ALA A 50 -0.56 -0.39 6.90
N GLU A 51 0.27 0.62 7.15
CA GLU A 51 0.19 1.92 6.50
C GLU A 51 0.41 1.82 4.99
N TYR A 52 1.42 1.06 4.56
CA TYR A 52 1.65 0.84 3.13
C TYR A 52 0.47 0.14 2.46
N ARG A 53 -0.12 -0.86 3.12
CA ARG A 53 -1.28 -1.57 2.60
C ARG A 53 -2.50 -0.66 2.49
N ALA A 54 -2.74 0.19 3.50
CA ALA A 54 -3.81 1.17 3.46
C ALA A 54 -3.60 2.19 2.32
N THR A 55 -2.35 2.61 2.11
CA THR A 55 -1.99 3.52 1.01
C THR A 55 -2.23 2.87 -0.35
N ILE A 56 -1.94 1.57 -0.48
CA ILE A 56 -2.26 0.82 -1.72
C ILE A 56 -3.77 0.82 -1.96
N GLN A 57 -4.59 0.60 -0.94
CA GLN A 57 -6.05 0.68 -1.07
C GLN A 57 -6.50 2.04 -1.61
N TYR A 58 -5.89 3.11 -1.13
CA TYR A 58 -6.15 4.46 -1.62
C TYR A 58 -5.83 4.59 -3.10
N PHE A 59 -4.64 4.15 -3.52
CA PHE A 59 -4.25 4.21 -4.92
C PHE A 59 -5.12 3.33 -5.81
N GLU A 60 -5.55 2.17 -5.32
CA GLU A 60 -6.49 1.31 -6.05
C GLU A 60 -7.83 2.02 -6.28
N LYS A 61 -8.30 2.79 -5.30
CA LYS A 61 -9.51 3.61 -5.44
C LYS A 61 -9.30 4.72 -6.48
N CYS A 62 -8.14 5.37 -6.45
CA CYS A 62 -7.78 6.37 -7.47
C CYS A 62 -7.76 5.75 -8.86
N LEU A 63 -7.23 4.53 -8.99
CA LEU A 63 -7.17 3.81 -10.25
C LEU A 63 -8.56 3.51 -10.81
N VAL A 64 -9.49 3.06 -9.97
CA VAL A 64 -10.88 2.82 -10.37
C VAL A 64 -11.51 4.10 -10.92
N ARG A 65 -11.33 5.21 -10.22
CA ARG A 65 -11.89 6.51 -10.65
C ARG A 65 -11.29 7.01 -11.95
N VAL A 66 -9.99 6.91 -12.11
CA VAL A 66 -9.29 7.31 -13.32
C VAL A 66 -9.76 6.46 -14.51
N ASN A 67 -9.93 5.16 -14.34
CA ASN A 67 -10.43 4.28 -15.39
C ASN A 67 -11.85 4.66 -15.82
N ILE A 68 -12.72 5.00 -14.89
CA ILE A 68 -14.07 5.48 -15.19
C ILE A 68 -14.00 6.76 -16.02
N GLN A 69 -13.14 7.72 -15.62
CA GLN A 69 -12.98 8.98 -16.34
C GLN A 69 -12.45 8.78 -17.75
N ILE A 70 -11.45 7.90 -17.91
CA ILE A 70 -10.90 7.57 -19.24
C ILE A 70 -11.99 6.96 -20.12
N ASN A 71 -12.76 6.00 -19.60
CA ASN A 71 -13.83 5.36 -20.36
C ASN A 71 -14.90 6.36 -20.78
N CYS A 72 -15.29 7.29 -19.91
CA CYS A 72 -16.25 8.33 -20.22
C CYS A 72 -15.72 9.25 -21.33
N LEU A 73 -14.46 9.65 -21.29
CA LEU A 73 -13.86 10.51 -22.30
C LEU A 73 -13.69 9.79 -23.64
N GLU A 74 -13.32 8.50 -23.62
CA GLU A 74 -13.23 7.68 -24.83
C GLU A 74 -14.60 7.53 -25.51
N ASP A 75 -15.64 7.34 -24.73
CA ASP A 75 -17.02 7.24 -25.23
C ASP A 75 -17.46 8.57 -25.86
N LEU A 76 -17.16 9.68 -25.18
CA LEU A 76 -17.45 11.03 -25.72
C LEU A 76 -16.69 11.28 -27.03
N LYS A 77 -15.43 10.89 -27.10
CA LYS A 77 -14.62 10.99 -28.32
C LYS A 77 -15.27 10.25 -29.49
N THR A 78 -15.76 9.04 -29.25
CA THR A 78 -16.44 8.24 -30.26
C THR A 78 -17.74 8.92 -30.73
N ARG A 79 -18.51 9.47 -29.79
CA ARG A 79 -19.78 10.15 -30.09
C ARG A 79 -19.61 11.44 -30.88
N LEU A 80 -18.54 12.19 -30.63
CA LEU A 80 -18.29 13.45 -31.34
C LEU A 80 -18.00 13.25 -32.83
N GLY A 81 -17.37 12.14 -33.18
CA GLY A 81 -17.07 11.82 -34.57
C GLY A 81 -16.02 12.69 -35.24
N HIS A 82 -15.35 13.60 -34.49
CA HIS A 82 -14.26 14.44 -34.98
C HIS A 82 -13.22 14.64 -33.86
N LYS A 83 -12.03 15.07 -34.24
CA LYS A 83 -10.98 15.35 -33.26
C LYS A 83 -11.27 16.64 -32.52
N GLU A 84 -11.22 16.57 -31.20
CA GLU A 84 -11.31 17.74 -30.32
C GLU A 84 -10.00 17.84 -29.52
N PRO A 85 -9.15 18.87 -29.77
CA PRO A 85 -7.84 18.96 -29.11
C PRO A 85 -7.91 19.01 -27.58
N ALA A 86 -8.91 19.67 -27.00
CA ALA A 86 -9.08 19.75 -25.56
C ALA A 86 -9.37 18.36 -24.96
N LEU A 87 -10.18 17.56 -25.64
CA LEU A 87 -10.53 16.21 -25.23
C LEU A 87 -9.29 15.28 -25.29
N GLU A 88 -8.55 15.36 -26.39
CA GLU A 88 -7.31 14.58 -26.57
C GLU A 88 -6.29 14.90 -25.48
N LYS A 89 -6.13 16.17 -25.15
CA LYS A 89 -5.22 16.64 -24.09
C LYS A 89 -5.63 16.05 -22.73
N ARG A 90 -6.93 16.08 -22.43
CA ARG A 90 -7.45 15.56 -21.16
C ARG A 90 -7.29 14.05 -21.05
N LEU A 91 -7.56 13.33 -22.14
CA LEU A 91 -7.34 11.88 -22.19
C LEU A 91 -5.88 11.53 -21.92
N LYS A 92 -4.95 12.27 -22.53
CA LYS A 92 -3.53 12.05 -22.30
C LYS A 92 -3.16 12.27 -20.84
N GLN A 93 -3.66 13.34 -20.23
CA GLN A 93 -3.41 13.64 -18.82
C GLN A 93 -3.88 12.51 -17.91
N TYR A 94 -5.08 11.99 -18.13
CA TYR A 94 -5.61 10.89 -17.33
C TYR A 94 -4.87 9.58 -17.55
N LYS A 95 -4.45 9.30 -18.78
CA LYS A 95 -3.65 8.10 -19.09
C LYS A 95 -2.27 8.17 -18.45
N ASP A 96 -1.64 9.35 -18.43
CA ASP A 96 -0.35 9.56 -17.74
C ASP A 96 -0.53 9.40 -16.23
N TYR A 97 -1.60 9.96 -15.67
CA TYR A 97 -1.92 9.80 -14.24
C TYR A 97 -2.16 8.34 -13.86
N LYS A 98 -2.84 7.59 -14.72
CA LYS A 98 -3.04 6.15 -14.54
C LYS A 98 -1.71 5.40 -14.45
N LYS A 99 -0.75 5.73 -15.31
CA LYS A 99 0.59 5.13 -15.28
C LYS A 99 1.30 5.44 -13.97
N GLU A 100 1.19 6.68 -13.50
CA GLU A 100 1.79 7.11 -12.24
C GLU A 100 1.21 6.32 -11.05
N ILE A 101 -0.12 6.21 -10.97
CA ILE A 101 -0.79 5.44 -9.91
C ILE A 101 -0.36 3.97 -9.95
N THR A 102 -0.35 3.36 -11.12
CA THR A 102 0.05 1.96 -11.30
C THR A 102 1.50 1.75 -10.85
N GLY A 103 2.39 2.69 -11.18
CA GLY A 103 3.78 2.68 -10.74
C GLY A 103 3.91 2.81 -9.23
N ASN A 104 3.11 3.67 -8.61
CA ASN A 104 3.11 3.85 -7.16
C ASN A 104 2.66 2.57 -6.42
N ILE A 105 1.61 1.92 -6.92
CA ILE A 105 1.14 0.65 -6.35
C ILE A 105 2.24 -0.41 -6.44
N LYS A 106 2.87 -0.53 -7.60
CA LYS A 106 3.97 -1.50 -7.82
C LYS A 106 5.14 -1.23 -6.87
N SER A 107 5.54 0.03 -6.74
CA SER A 107 6.64 0.43 -5.86
C SER A 107 6.34 0.10 -4.40
N LEU A 108 5.12 0.37 -3.93
CA LEU A 108 4.71 0.06 -2.57
C LEU A 108 4.70 -1.44 -2.31
N LYS A 109 4.23 -2.24 -3.26
CA LYS A 109 4.25 -3.70 -3.15
C LYS A 109 5.68 -4.23 -3.06
N GLU A 110 6.61 -3.67 -3.83
CA GLU A 110 8.03 -4.03 -3.78
C GLU A 110 8.64 -3.66 -2.42
N VAL A 111 8.32 -2.48 -1.89
CA VAL A 111 8.79 -2.05 -0.56
C VAL A 111 8.29 -2.99 0.53
N ILE A 112 7.02 -3.38 0.49
CA ILE A 112 6.44 -4.33 1.44
C ILE A 112 7.19 -5.67 1.37
N ASN A 113 7.41 -6.20 0.17
CA ASN A 113 8.11 -7.47 -0.02
C ASN A 113 9.54 -7.40 0.51
N ASN A 114 10.26 -6.31 0.24
CA ASN A 114 11.63 -6.11 0.73
C ASN A 114 11.67 -6.06 2.26
N LYS A 115 10.73 -5.37 2.88
CA LYS A 115 10.65 -5.29 4.34
C LYS A 115 10.32 -6.64 4.97
N LEU A 116 9.45 -7.43 4.35
CA LEU A 116 9.12 -8.76 4.81
C LEU A 116 10.33 -9.71 4.70
N GLU A 117 11.07 -9.65 3.60
CA GLU A 117 12.29 -10.43 3.41
C GLU A 117 13.35 -10.06 4.45
N ASN A 118 13.58 -8.77 4.68
CA ASN A 118 14.52 -8.28 5.69
C ASN A 118 14.11 -8.72 7.09
N ARG A 119 12.82 -8.70 7.40
CA ARG A 119 12.28 -9.17 8.68
C ARG A 119 12.61 -10.65 8.91
N LEU A 120 12.41 -11.47 7.89
CA LEU A 120 12.71 -12.90 7.98
C LEU A 120 14.19 -13.18 8.23
N VAL A 121 15.08 -12.42 7.58
CA VAL A 121 16.53 -12.51 7.80
C VAL A 121 16.88 -12.13 9.23
N ILE A 122 16.32 -11.04 9.75
CA ILE A 122 16.56 -10.58 11.12
C ILE A 122 16.07 -11.60 12.14
N ILE A 123 14.87 -12.13 11.96
CA ILE A 123 14.29 -13.16 12.83
C ILE A 123 15.18 -14.41 12.88
N ASP A 124 15.61 -14.88 11.71
CA ASP A 124 16.49 -16.04 11.61
C ASP A 124 17.81 -15.83 12.36
N HIS A 125 18.41 -14.64 12.17
CA HIS A 125 19.64 -14.26 12.86
C HIS A 125 19.46 -14.23 14.38
N MET A 126 18.37 -13.66 14.86
CA MET A 126 18.06 -13.59 16.28
C MET A 126 17.82 -14.97 16.89
N LYS A 127 17.16 -15.87 16.17
CA LYS A 127 16.96 -17.25 16.59
C LYS A 127 18.28 -17.99 16.72
N LYS A 128 19.21 -17.81 15.79
CA LYS A 128 20.55 -18.42 15.84
C LYS A 128 21.35 -17.92 17.03
N LEU A 129 21.25 -16.64 17.37
CA LEU A 129 21.91 -16.07 18.54
C LEU A 129 21.37 -16.67 19.85
N LYS A 130 20.05 -16.88 19.95
CA LYS A 130 19.43 -17.52 21.10
C LYS A 130 19.89 -18.97 21.27
N GLU A 131 19.99 -19.72 20.18
CA GLU A 131 20.48 -21.12 20.19
C GLU A 131 21.93 -21.18 20.71
N LYS A 132 22.82 -20.28 20.26
CA LYS A 132 24.20 -20.20 20.74
C LYS A 132 24.28 -19.91 22.24
N LYS A 133 23.42 -19.05 22.77
CA LYS A 133 23.38 -18.76 24.21
C LYS A 133 22.93 -19.97 25.04
N THR A 134 22.05 -20.79 24.47
CA THR A 134 21.52 -21.98 25.15
C THR A 134 22.55 -23.12 25.19
N GLU A 135 23.44 -23.19 24.21
CA GLU A 135 24.53 -24.20 24.14
C GLU A 135 25.70 -23.88 25.05
N GLU A 136 25.85 -22.66 25.52
CA GLU A 136 26.87 -22.25 26.49
C GLU A 136 26.41 -22.52 27.94
#